data_43b82aa34e3f37e43316435dffb9007c
#
_entry.id   43b82aa34e3f37e43316435dffb9007c
#
_cell.length_a   1.000
_cell.length_b   1.000
_cell.length_c   1.000
_cell.angle_alpha   90.00
_cell.angle_beta   90.00
_cell.angle_gamma   90.00
#
_symmetry.space_group_name_H-M   'P 1'
#
loop_
_entity.id
_entity.type
_entity.pdbx_description
1 polymer ?
#
loop_
_entity_poly.entity_id
_entity_poly.type
_entity_poly.pdbx_seq_one_letter_code
_entity_poly.pdbx_strand_id
1 'polypeptide(L)'
;GMGLMIGLEFEEPVKKGSLAEKLGGKFLNKLSGEYMGALIAGELLNKHHIITAYTLNNPNVIRLEPPLTVCRQDLDKVLEALEEIFQSNHGLFSLAMSSGKNILGRVFKR
;
A
#
# COMPACT_ATOMS: atom_id res chain seq x y z
N GLY A 1 17.03 0.20 -7.11
CA GLY A 1 16.68 -0.89 -8.02
C GLY A 1 17.79 -1.24 -8.98
N MET A 2 17.59 -2.31 -9.71
CA MET A 2 18.52 -2.77 -10.75
C MET A 2 17.70 -3.24 -11.95
N GLY A 3 17.85 -2.59 -13.09
CA GLY A 3 17.03 -2.87 -14.27
C GLY A 3 15.54 -2.71 -13.97
N LEU A 4 14.75 -3.76 -14.24
CA LEU A 4 13.30 -3.80 -13.96
C LEU A 4 12.95 -4.27 -12.54
N MET A 5 13.93 -4.62 -11.73
CA MET A 5 13.70 -4.97 -10.32
C MET A 5 13.79 -3.71 -9.45
N ILE A 6 12.69 -3.25 -8.92
CA ILE A 6 12.57 -2.00 -8.16
C ILE A 6 11.91 -2.32 -6.82
N GLY A 7 12.54 -1.84 -5.73
CA GLY A 7 11.93 -1.81 -4.40
C GLY A 7 11.47 -0.38 -4.08
N LEU A 8 10.23 -0.23 -3.63
CA LEU A 8 9.70 1.01 -3.09
C LEU A 8 9.55 0.84 -1.59
N GLU A 9 10.35 1.57 -0.83
CA GLU A 9 10.30 1.61 0.63
C GLU A 9 9.45 2.79 1.09
N PHE A 10 8.51 2.52 1.99
CA PHE A 10 7.61 3.53 2.54
C PHE A 10 8.06 3.91 3.94
N GLU A 11 8.22 5.21 4.16
CA GLU A 11 8.48 5.74 5.50
C GLU A 11 7.21 5.78 6.33
N GLU A 12 7.36 5.66 7.65
CA GLU A 12 6.24 5.79 8.59
C GLU A 12 5.66 7.22 8.52
N PRO A 13 4.38 7.37 8.16
CA PRO A 13 3.79 8.69 7.93
C PRO A 13 3.38 9.43 9.20
N VAL A 14 3.47 8.80 10.37
CA VAL A 14 2.98 9.39 11.62
C VAL A 14 4.11 10.07 12.38
N LYS A 15 4.19 11.37 12.29
CA LYS A 15 4.98 12.19 13.21
C LYS A 15 4.43 12.01 14.64
N LYS A 16 5.29 11.65 15.59
CA LYS A 16 4.98 11.63 17.03
C LYS A 16 4.31 12.96 17.42
N GLY A 17 3.14 12.90 18.03
CA GLY A 17 2.40 14.09 18.50
C GLY A 17 1.17 14.48 17.66
N SER A 18 0.80 13.70 16.65
CA SER A 18 -0.41 13.93 15.86
C SER A 18 -1.69 13.55 16.63
N LEU A 19 -2.80 14.24 16.32
CA LEU A 19 -4.14 13.95 16.85
C LEU A 19 -4.56 12.50 16.67
N ALA A 20 -4.03 11.83 15.65
CA ALA A 20 -4.21 10.40 15.38
C ALA A 20 -3.66 9.51 16.51
N GLU A 21 -2.62 9.95 17.22
CA GLU A 21 -2.04 9.23 18.35
C GLU A 21 -2.98 9.21 19.57
N LYS A 22 -3.82 10.24 19.73
CA LYS A 22 -4.79 10.36 20.83
C LYS A 22 -6.08 9.55 20.58
N LEU A 23 -6.42 9.26 19.32
CA LEU A 23 -7.68 8.60 18.91
C LEU A 23 -7.55 7.12 18.57
N GLY A 24 -6.57 6.43 19.09
CA GLY A 24 -6.30 5.01 18.78
C GLY A 24 -4.93 4.77 18.14
N GLY A 25 -4.03 5.74 18.29
CA GLY A 25 -2.75 5.85 17.63
C GLY A 25 -1.80 4.66 17.79
N LYS A 26 -1.88 3.91 18.89
CA LYS A 26 -1.04 2.70 19.04
C LYS A 26 -1.39 1.60 18.03
N PHE A 27 -2.67 1.41 17.74
CA PHE A 27 -3.13 0.40 16.78
C PHE A 27 -2.86 0.84 15.33
N LEU A 28 -3.11 2.12 15.01
CA LEU A 28 -2.85 2.69 13.71
C LEU A 28 -1.35 2.80 13.40
N ASN A 29 -0.53 3.18 14.38
CA ASN A 29 0.93 3.21 14.23
C ASN A 29 1.51 1.81 14.02
N LYS A 30 0.96 0.80 14.71
CA LYS A 30 1.37 -0.57 14.51
C LYS A 30 0.97 -1.10 13.12
N LEU A 31 -0.25 -0.79 12.67
CA LEU A 31 -0.70 -1.15 11.32
C LEU A 31 0.10 -0.46 10.23
N SER A 32 0.41 0.82 10.40
CA SER A 32 1.15 1.58 9.40
C SER A 32 2.62 1.19 9.33
N GLY A 33 3.26 0.96 10.48
CA GLY A 33 4.67 0.59 10.53
C GLY A 33 4.94 -0.86 10.08
N GLU A 34 3.98 -1.77 10.26
CA GLU A 34 4.17 -3.19 9.98
C GLU A 34 3.52 -3.68 8.67
N TYR A 35 2.58 -2.92 8.09
CA TYR A 35 1.73 -3.43 6.99
C TYR A 35 1.53 -2.46 5.82
N MET A 36 2.29 -1.37 5.73
CA MET A 36 2.12 -0.38 4.65
C MET A 36 2.24 -1.02 3.27
N GLY A 37 3.26 -1.84 3.06
CA GLY A 37 3.44 -2.54 1.78
C GLY A 37 2.26 -3.43 1.43
N ALA A 38 1.72 -4.16 2.42
CA ALA A 38 0.55 -5.01 2.21
C ALA A 38 -0.73 -4.20 1.90
N LEU A 39 -0.92 -3.05 2.53
CA LEU A 39 -2.06 -2.16 2.25
C LEU A 39 -1.99 -1.59 0.84
N ILE A 40 -0.84 -1.11 0.41
CA ILE A 40 -0.64 -0.56 -0.94
C ILE A 40 -0.76 -1.67 -1.99
N ALA A 41 -0.17 -2.84 -1.75
CA ALA A 41 -0.33 -4.00 -2.62
C ALA A 41 -1.80 -4.43 -2.76
N GLY A 42 -2.56 -4.36 -1.67
CA GLY A 42 -4.00 -4.62 -1.66
C GLY A 42 -4.80 -3.61 -2.49
N GLU A 43 -4.50 -2.33 -2.40
CA GLU A 43 -5.13 -1.29 -3.23
C GLU A 43 -4.80 -1.45 -4.71
N LEU A 44 -3.52 -1.70 -5.04
CA LEU A 44 -3.08 -1.97 -6.41
C LEU A 44 -3.83 -3.17 -7.01
N LEU A 45 -4.01 -4.24 -6.24
CA LEU A 45 -4.74 -5.43 -6.69
C LEU A 45 -6.24 -5.15 -6.86
N ASN A 46 -6.88 -4.55 -5.85
CA ASN A 46 -8.34 -4.44 -5.81
C ASN A 46 -8.90 -3.36 -6.75
N LYS A 47 -8.18 -2.24 -6.92
CA LYS A 47 -8.63 -1.13 -7.76
C LYS A 47 -8.05 -1.16 -9.17
N HIS A 48 -6.77 -1.52 -9.28
CA HIS A 48 -6.04 -1.40 -10.54
C HIS A 48 -5.69 -2.75 -11.18
N HIS A 49 -6.02 -3.87 -10.49
CA HIS A 49 -5.72 -5.23 -10.95
C HIS A 49 -4.22 -5.49 -11.20
N ILE A 50 -3.37 -4.81 -10.43
CA ILE A 50 -1.92 -4.92 -10.48
C ILE A 50 -1.46 -5.79 -9.30
N ILE A 51 -0.78 -6.90 -9.61
CA ILE A 51 -0.21 -7.80 -8.61
C ILE A 51 1.21 -7.35 -8.32
N THR A 52 1.48 -7.09 -7.03
CA THR A 52 2.82 -6.78 -6.52
C THR A 52 3.15 -7.68 -5.34
N ALA A 53 4.42 -7.74 -4.97
CA ALA A 53 4.87 -8.47 -3.79
C ALA A 53 5.48 -7.49 -2.78
N TYR A 54 5.14 -7.66 -1.50
CA TYR A 54 5.87 -7.03 -0.41
C TYR A 54 6.91 -7.99 0.17
N THR A 55 7.96 -7.46 0.77
CA THR A 55 9.04 -8.29 1.31
C THR A 55 8.71 -8.73 2.74
N LEU A 56 9.05 -9.99 3.08
CA LEU A 56 8.87 -10.50 4.44
C LEU A 56 9.85 -9.88 5.44
N ASN A 57 11.04 -9.51 4.97
CA ASN A 57 12.08 -8.92 5.83
C ASN A 57 11.78 -7.46 6.19
N ASN A 58 11.12 -6.73 5.28
CA ASN A 58 10.65 -5.37 5.53
C ASN A 58 9.27 -5.22 4.88
N PRO A 59 8.18 -5.33 5.67
CA PRO A 59 6.82 -5.25 5.17
C PRO A 59 6.43 -3.87 4.61
N ASN A 60 7.29 -2.86 4.81
CA ASN A 60 7.13 -1.53 4.22
C ASN A 60 7.77 -1.40 2.84
N VAL A 61 8.29 -2.48 2.27
CA VAL A 61 8.85 -2.50 0.92
C VAL A 61 7.95 -3.33 0.01
N ILE A 62 7.48 -2.73 -1.08
CA ILE A 62 6.89 -3.47 -2.20
C ILE A 62 7.90 -3.63 -3.31
N ARG A 63 7.85 -4.76 -4.00
CA ARG A 63 8.70 -5.05 -5.15
C ARG A 63 7.88 -4.94 -6.43
N LEU A 64 8.43 -4.23 -7.40
CA LEU A 64 7.96 -4.18 -8.77
C LEU A 64 8.94 -4.98 -9.62
N GLU A 65 8.47 -6.10 -10.16
CA GLU A 65 9.27 -7.05 -10.93
C GLU A 65 8.50 -7.44 -12.20
N PRO A 66 8.33 -6.52 -13.16
CA PRO A 66 7.64 -6.85 -14.39
C PRO A 66 8.48 -7.81 -15.24
N PRO A 67 7.84 -8.59 -16.15
CA PRO A 67 8.57 -9.42 -17.08
C PRO A 67 9.45 -8.57 -17.99
N LEU A 68 10.54 -9.14 -18.50
CA LEU A 68 11.47 -8.43 -19.40
C LEU A 68 10.80 -7.98 -20.72
N THR A 69 9.67 -8.56 -21.05
CA THR A 69 8.85 -8.23 -22.24
C THR A 69 7.81 -7.14 -21.97
N VAL A 70 7.81 -6.52 -20.78
CA VAL A 70 6.85 -5.47 -20.42
C VAL A 70 6.95 -4.29 -21.39
N CYS A 71 5.81 -3.79 -21.84
CA CYS A 71 5.76 -2.59 -22.67
C CYS A 71 5.68 -1.32 -21.80
N ARG A 72 6.07 -0.19 -22.39
CA ARG A 72 6.05 1.10 -21.71
C ARG A 72 4.65 1.48 -21.21
N GLN A 73 3.63 1.18 -21.99
CA GLN A 73 2.24 1.49 -21.63
C GLN A 73 1.78 0.78 -20.35
N ASP A 74 2.25 -0.45 -20.09
CA ASP A 74 1.92 -1.15 -18.87
C ASP A 74 2.69 -0.60 -17.67
N LEU A 75 3.91 -0.12 -17.86
CA LEU A 75 4.66 0.60 -16.83
C LEU A 75 3.98 1.94 -16.48
N ASP A 76 3.52 2.69 -17.48
CA ASP A 76 2.80 3.94 -17.26
C ASP A 76 1.52 3.73 -16.45
N LYS A 77 0.75 2.66 -16.70
CA LYS A 77 -0.42 2.28 -15.87
C LYS A 77 -0.05 2.02 -14.40
N VAL A 78 1.09 1.38 -14.15
CA VAL A 78 1.54 1.12 -12.77
C VAL A 78 1.89 2.45 -12.07
N LEU A 79 2.55 3.37 -12.78
CA LEU A 79 2.88 4.69 -12.24
C LEU A 79 1.63 5.52 -11.95
N GLU A 80 0.67 5.55 -12.88
CA GLU A 80 -0.63 6.23 -12.68
C GLU A 80 -1.40 5.65 -11.48
N ALA A 81 -1.42 4.33 -11.33
CA ALA A 81 -2.06 3.66 -10.21
C ALA A 81 -1.42 4.01 -8.87
N LEU A 82 -0.09 4.05 -8.81
CA LEU A 82 0.65 4.46 -7.60
C LEU A 82 0.38 5.94 -7.29
N GLU A 83 0.41 6.81 -8.29
CA GLU A 83 0.12 8.23 -8.12
C GLU A 83 -1.30 8.45 -7.59
N GLU A 84 -2.31 7.77 -8.14
CA GLU A 84 -3.69 7.83 -7.68
C GLU A 84 -3.83 7.38 -6.21
N ILE A 85 -3.18 6.27 -5.84
CA ILE A 85 -3.19 5.77 -4.47
C ILE A 85 -2.58 6.79 -3.50
N PHE A 86 -1.47 7.42 -3.86
CA PHE A 86 -0.82 8.41 -3.01
C PHE A 86 -1.55 9.75 -2.94
N GLN A 87 -2.20 10.18 -4.04
CA GLN A 87 -2.98 11.42 -4.07
C GLN A 87 -4.35 11.27 -3.38
N SER A 88 -5.05 10.15 -3.58
CA SER A 88 -6.38 9.94 -3.02
C SER A 88 -6.38 9.62 -1.53
N ASN A 89 -5.29 9.08 -1.03
CA ASN A 89 -5.16 8.70 0.37
C ASN A 89 -4.41 9.78 1.15
N HIS A 90 -5.11 10.84 1.54
CA HIS A 90 -4.60 11.89 2.44
C HIS A 90 -4.24 11.37 3.84
N GLY A 91 -3.83 10.13 3.97
CA GLY A 91 -3.34 9.50 5.17
C GLY A 91 -3.66 8.01 5.24
N LEU A 92 -2.83 7.30 5.94
CA LEU A 92 -2.95 5.89 6.32
C LEU A 92 -4.31 5.51 6.90
N PHE A 93 -5.01 6.45 7.52
CA PHE A 93 -6.34 6.25 8.07
C PHE A 93 -7.36 5.89 6.98
N SER A 94 -7.28 6.55 5.83
CA SER A 94 -8.14 6.26 4.67
C SER A 94 -7.86 4.86 4.10
N LEU A 95 -6.58 4.48 3.97
CA LEU A 95 -6.16 3.14 3.53
C LEU A 95 -6.61 2.04 4.50
N ALA A 96 -6.41 2.24 5.79
CA ALA A 96 -6.83 1.29 6.82
C ALA A 96 -8.35 1.13 6.89
N MET A 97 -9.11 2.24 6.72
CA MET A 97 -10.56 2.22 6.68
C MET A 97 -11.12 1.53 5.43
N SER A 98 -10.53 1.75 4.26
CA SER A 98 -10.97 1.09 3.01
C SER A 98 -10.69 -0.41 3.06
N SER A 99 -9.52 -0.80 3.54
CA SER A 99 -9.16 -2.22 3.74
C SER A 99 -10.03 -2.89 4.81
N GLY A 100 -10.32 -2.18 5.93
CA GLY A 100 -11.19 -2.67 6.99
C GLY A 100 -12.64 -2.90 6.53
N LYS A 101 -13.19 -2.01 5.70
CA LYS A 101 -14.54 -2.19 5.10
C LYS A 101 -14.60 -3.39 4.17
N ASN A 102 -13.55 -3.63 3.39
CA ASN A 102 -13.48 -4.78 2.49
C ASN A 102 -13.37 -6.11 3.25
N ILE A 103 -12.62 -6.15 4.35
CA ILE A 103 -12.49 -7.33 5.21
C ILE A 103 -13.82 -7.61 5.95
N LEU A 104 -14.41 -6.59 6.57
CA LEU A 104 -15.70 -6.70 7.24
C LEU A 104 -16.82 -7.09 6.29
N GLY A 105 -16.88 -6.52 5.09
CA GLY A 105 -17.86 -6.88 4.07
C GLY A 105 -17.76 -8.33 3.61
N ARG A 106 -16.57 -8.94 3.63
CA ARG A 106 -16.38 -10.36 3.31
C ARG A 106 -16.75 -11.29 4.46
N VAL A 107 -16.52 -10.85 5.71
CA VAL A 107 -16.85 -11.63 6.91
C VAL A 107 -18.36 -11.65 7.16
N PHE A 108 -19.08 -10.55 6.89
CA PHE A 108 -20.53 -10.47 7.09
C PHE A 108 -21.38 -10.98 5.91
N LYS A 109 -20.75 -11.34 4.78
CA LYS A 109 -21.44 -11.92 3.60
C LYS A 109 -21.47 -13.47 3.62
N ARG A 110 -21.16 -14.08 4.72
CA ARG A 110 -21.35 -15.53 4.91
C ARG A 110 -22.61 -15.84 5.68
#